data_e09b76acb30ab4bac8232998f8e07adc
#
_entry.id   e09b76acb30ab4bac8232998f8e07adc
#
_cell.length_a   1.000
_cell.length_b   1.000
_cell.length_c   1.000
_cell.angle_alpha   90.00
_cell.angle_beta   90.00
_cell.angle_gamma   90.00
#
_symmetry.space_group_name_H-M   'P 1'
#
loop_
_entity.id
_entity.type
_entity.pdbx_description
1 polymer ?
#
loop_
_entity_poly.entity_id
_entity_poly.type
_entity_poly.pdbx_seq_one_letter_code
_entity_poly.pdbx_strand_id
1 'polypeptide(L)'
;MPKIKLPTNSPHIDMTPMVDLFSVVLIFLMLTTTMRQPEPANVDTPFSISETPLPDFNTMTFLLSPDGKVFMNFDNGPDTLLKYRPKILAAMGERYGIEFTDVELRTFEKQKSSMGIPINQMKQFLNAKDNTE
;
A
#
# COMPACT_ATOMS: atom_id res chain seq x y z
N MET A 1 53.42 -38.37 40.45
CA MET A 1 52.02 -38.68 40.10
C MET A 1 51.78 -38.17 38.68
N PRO A 2 51.47 -39.01 37.71
CA PRO A 2 51.19 -38.55 36.36
C PRO A 2 49.81 -37.84 36.30
N LYS A 3 49.82 -36.58 35.85
CA LYS A 3 48.57 -35.83 35.59
C LYS A 3 47.99 -36.29 34.26
N ILE A 4 46.89 -37.01 34.31
CA ILE A 4 46.11 -37.40 33.16
C ILE A 4 45.38 -36.14 32.68
N LYS A 5 45.75 -35.59 31.53
CA LYS A 5 44.98 -34.55 30.82
C LYS A 5 43.80 -35.21 30.14
N LEU A 6 42.60 -34.98 30.67
CA LEU A 6 41.36 -35.34 30.01
C LEU A 6 41.21 -34.47 28.74
N PRO A 7 40.90 -35.06 27.59
CA PRO A 7 40.62 -34.26 26.40
C PRO A 7 39.34 -33.48 26.61
N THR A 8 39.43 -32.17 26.71
CA THR A 8 38.29 -31.26 26.70
C THR A 8 37.82 -31.08 25.26
N ASN A 9 37.01 -32.00 24.77
CA ASN A 9 36.25 -31.77 23.54
C ASN A 9 35.13 -30.75 23.86
N SER A 10 35.32 -29.53 23.43
CA SER A 10 34.22 -28.58 23.44
C SER A 10 33.12 -29.07 22.46
N PRO A 11 31.88 -29.22 22.88
CA PRO A 11 30.81 -29.61 21.97
C PRO A 11 30.71 -28.59 20.85
N HIS A 12 30.88 -29.00 19.62
CA HIS A 12 30.65 -28.18 18.44
C HIS A 12 29.15 -28.18 18.19
N ILE A 13 28.48 -27.11 18.57
CA ILE A 13 27.05 -26.93 18.29
C ILE A 13 26.94 -26.50 16.84
N ASP A 14 26.34 -27.35 16.02
CA ASP A 14 25.98 -26.97 14.64
C ASP A 14 24.77 -26.06 14.64
N MET A 15 24.96 -24.80 14.21
CA MET A 15 23.91 -23.79 14.16
C MET A 15 23.13 -23.79 12.83
N THR A 16 23.50 -24.67 11.89
CA THR A 16 22.86 -24.75 10.57
C THR A 16 21.35 -25.00 10.67
N PRO A 17 20.82 -25.91 11.51
CA PRO A 17 19.38 -26.09 11.65
C PRO A 17 18.65 -24.87 12.20
N MET A 18 19.31 -24.08 13.04
CA MET A 18 18.72 -22.85 13.58
C MET A 18 18.56 -21.78 12.52
N VAL A 19 19.56 -21.60 11.65
CA VAL A 19 19.52 -20.65 10.55
C VAL A 19 18.42 -21.02 9.54
N ASP A 20 18.27 -22.31 9.25
CA ASP A 20 17.23 -22.81 8.36
C ASP A 20 15.84 -22.55 8.94
N LEU A 21 15.62 -22.85 10.21
CA LEU A 21 14.37 -22.55 10.90
C LEU A 21 14.02 -21.05 10.85
N PHE A 22 15.02 -20.19 11.14
CA PHE A 22 14.81 -18.74 11.08
C PHE A 22 14.46 -18.26 9.68
N SER A 23 15.12 -18.79 8.65
CA SER A 23 14.83 -18.39 7.26
C SER A 23 13.44 -18.82 6.83
N VAL A 24 12.97 -20.01 7.19
CA VAL A 24 11.60 -20.47 6.91
C VAL A 24 10.57 -19.59 7.63
N VAL A 25 10.79 -19.26 8.89
CA VAL A 25 9.89 -18.37 9.66
C VAL A 25 9.85 -16.97 9.04
N LEU A 26 11.00 -16.41 8.63
CA LEU A 26 11.05 -15.11 7.97
C LEU A 26 10.28 -15.11 6.65
N ILE A 27 10.46 -16.12 5.81
CA ILE A 27 9.72 -16.27 4.56
C ILE A 27 8.23 -16.40 4.83
N PHE A 28 7.84 -17.21 5.82
CA PHE A 28 6.45 -17.36 6.23
C PHE A 28 5.84 -16.02 6.68
N LEU A 29 6.53 -15.28 7.54
CA LEU A 29 6.08 -13.95 7.96
C LEU A 29 5.97 -12.98 6.79
N MET A 30 6.91 -13.01 5.85
CA MET A 30 6.87 -12.17 4.66
C MET A 30 5.66 -12.49 3.77
N LEU A 31 5.33 -13.77 3.61
CA LEU A 31 4.17 -14.21 2.82
C LEU A 31 2.83 -13.93 3.51
N THR A 32 2.81 -13.89 4.85
CA THR A 32 1.58 -13.64 5.61
C THR A 32 1.32 -12.16 5.89
N THR A 33 2.30 -11.27 5.69
CA THR A 33 2.10 -9.83 5.83
C THR A 33 1.30 -9.29 4.66
N THR A 34 0.06 -8.88 4.91
CA THR A 34 -0.73 -8.11 3.95
C THR A 34 -0.32 -6.64 4.04
N MET A 35 0.19 -6.08 2.95
CA MET A 35 0.45 -4.65 2.86
C MET A 35 -0.89 -3.91 2.79
N ARG A 36 -1.30 -3.30 3.90
CA ARG A 36 -2.41 -2.33 3.88
C ARG A 36 -1.94 -1.05 3.22
N GLN A 37 -2.74 -0.56 2.29
CA GLN A 37 -2.51 0.77 1.71
C GLN A 37 -2.66 1.82 2.82
N PRO A 38 -1.74 2.80 2.91
CA PRO A 38 -1.88 3.88 3.89
C PRO A 38 -3.15 4.69 3.59
N GLU A 39 -3.99 4.83 4.60
CA GLU A 39 -5.19 5.65 4.52
C GLU A 39 -4.82 7.14 4.68
N PRO A 40 -5.46 8.05 3.94
CA PRO A 40 -5.15 9.47 3.99
C PRO A 40 -5.56 10.15 5.31
N ALA A 41 -6.44 9.52 6.07
CA ALA A 41 -6.90 9.99 7.39
C ALA A 41 -7.30 8.81 8.25
N ASN A 42 -7.16 8.95 9.56
CA ASN A 42 -7.70 7.99 10.51
C ASN A 42 -9.23 8.13 10.52
N VAL A 43 -9.92 7.09 10.11
CA VAL A 43 -11.38 7.03 10.09
C VAL A 43 -11.81 5.88 10.99
N ASP A 44 -12.66 6.19 11.98
CA ASP A 44 -13.30 5.16 12.78
C ASP A 44 -14.43 4.53 11.97
N THR A 45 -14.23 3.28 11.58
CA THR A 45 -15.25 2.53 10.85
C THR A 45 -16.26 1.94 11.84
N PRO A 46 -17.56 2.19 11.65
CA PRO A 46 -18.59 1.56 12.48
C PRO A 46 -18.62 0.05 12.24
N PHE A 47 -19.09 -0.69 13.23
CA PHE A 47 -19.27 -2.13 13.09
C PHE A 47 -20.33 -2.42 12.02
N SER A 48 -19.97 -3.26 11.06
CA SER A 48 -20.90 -3.79 10.07
C SER A 48 -21.26 -5.23 10.42
N ILE A 49 -22.57 -5.53 10.39
CA ILE A 49 -23.10 -6.89 10.55
C ILE A 49 -23.50 -7.52 9.21
N SER A 50 -23.07 -6.93 8.09
CA SER A 50 -23.31 -7.48 6.77
C SER A 50 -22.44 -8.70 6.52
N GLU A 51 -23.05 -9.81 6.16
CA GLU A 51 -22.37 -11.05 5.76
C GLU A 51 -22.00 -11.05 4.26
N THR A 52 -22.44 -10.03 3.52
CA THR A 52 -22.15 -9.93 2.08
C THR A 52 -20.71 -9.44 1.88
N PRO A 53 -19.84 -10.23 1.26
CA PRO A 53 -18.48 -9.78 0.96
C PRO A 53 -18.52 -8.61 -0.02
N LEU A 54 -17.66 -7.63 0.20
CA LEU A 54 -17.48 -6.53 -0.75
C LEU A 54 -16.84 -7.07 -2.05
N PRO A 55 -17.24 -6.58 -3.21
CA PRO A 55 -16.57 -6.94 -4.46
C PRO A 55 -15.13 -6.44 -4.45
N ASP A 56 -14.21 -7.25 -4.99
CA ASP A 56 -12.77 -6.93 -5.00
C ASP A 56 -12.41 -5.81 -6.00
N PHE A 57 -13.30 -5.50 -6.95
CA PHE A 57 -13.05 -4.51 -8.01
C PHE A 57 -14.28 -3.64 -8.29
N ASN A 58 -14.05 -2.54 -8.99
CA ASN A 58 -15.05 -1.53 -9.34
C ASN A 58 -15.71 -0.90 -8.10
N THR A 59 -14.94 -0.80 -7.03
CA THR A 59 -15.38 -0.17 -5.79
C THR A 59 -14.96 1.30 -5.74
N MET A 60 -15.90 2.12 -5.28
CA MET A 60 -15.65 3.51 -4.92
C MET A 60 -15.82 3.64 -3.42
N THR A 61 -14.73 4.02 -2.74
CA THR A 61 -14.72 4.16 -1.29
C THR A 61 -14.71 5.63 -0.89
N PHE A 62 -15.68 6.03 -0.07
CA PHE A 62 -15.70 7.32 0.56
C PHE A 62 -15.26 7.20 2.01
N LEU A 63 -14.25 7.97 2.39
CA LEU A 63 -13.77 8.08 3.76
C LEU A 63 -14.22 9.44 4.31
N LEU A 64 -15.01 9.41 5.37
CA LEU A 64 -15.44 10.61 6.06
C LEU A 64 -14.60 10.78 7.33
N SER A 65 -13.79 11.83 7.35
CA SER A 65 -13.02 12.17 8.54
C SER A 65 -13.88 12.86 9.60
N PRO A 66 -13.61 12.70 10.90
CA PRO A 66 -14.27 13.44 11.97
C PRO A 66 -14.18 14.96 11.78
N ASP A 67 -13.16 15.44 11.07
CA ASP A 67 -12.98 16.86 10.73
C ASP A 67 -13.92 17.37 9.62
N GLY A 68 -14.86 16.55 9.15
CA GLY A 68 -15.79 16.90 8.06
C GLY A 68 -15.18 16.87 6.66
N LYS A 69 -13.97 16.32 6.50
CA LYS A 69 -13.36 16.14 5.18
C LYS A 69 -13.80 14.83 4.57
N VAL A 70 -14.05 14.84 3.27
CA VAL A 70 -14.43 13.65 2.50
C VAL A 70 -13.30 13.32 1.55
N PHE A 71 -12.80 12.10 1.67
CA PHE A 71 -11.80 11.55 0.77
C PHE A 71 -12.44 10.50 -0.11
N MET A 72 -12.07 10.47 -1.38
CA MET A 72 -12.55 9.49 -2.33
C MET A 72 -11.39 8.63 -2.80
N ASN A 73 -11.59 7.33 -2.80
CA ASN A 73 -10.69 6.37 -3.41
C ASN A 73 -11.43 5.58 -4.49
N PHE A 74 -10.81 5.47 -5.64
CA PHE A 74 -11.33 4.71 -6.77
C PHE A 74 -10.40 3.53 -7.04
N ASP A 75 -11.00 2.36 -7.16
CA ASP A 75 -10.27 1.22 -7.70
C ASP A 75 -10.15 1.36 -9.22
N ASN A 76 -9.00 0.94 -9.75
CA ASN A 76 -8.75 1.00 -11.20
C ASN A 76 -9.38 -0.18 -11.95
N GLY A 77 -9.96 -1.14 -11.22
CA GLY A 77 -10.53 -2.36 -11.77
C GLY A 77 -9.46 -3.37 -12.20
N PRO A 78 -9.87 -4.60 -12.54
CA PRO A 78 -8.97 -5.64 -13.04
C PRO A 78 -8.48 -5.35 -14.46
N ASP A 79 -9.15 -4.44 -15.15
CA ASP A 79 -8.94 -4.20 -16.57
C ASP A 79 -8.00 -3.02 -16.79
N THR A 80 -6.77 -3.31 -17.21
CA THR A 80 -5.74 -2.33 -17.57
C THR A 80 -6.17 -1.41 -18.73
N LEU A 81 -7.21 -1.79 -19.46
CA LEU A 81 -7.72 -1.03 -20.60
C LEU A 81 -8.69 0.08 -20.20
N LEU A 82 -9.48 -0.11 -19.14
CA LEU A 82 -10.55 0.83 -18.77
C LEU A 82 -10.04 2.08 -18.08
N LYS A 83 -8.93 2.01 -17.33
CA LYS A 83 -8.23 3.15 -16.73
C LYS A 83 -9.17 4.22 -16.14
N TYR A 84 -10.01 3.80 -15.19
CA TYR A 84 -11.00 4.70 -14.60
C TYR A 84 -10.39 5.91 -13.87
N ARG A 85 -9.29 5.68 -13.15
CA ARG A 85 -8.67 6.75 -12.34
C ARG A 85 -8.26 7.98 -13.15
N PRO A 86 -7.49 7.86 -14.25
CA PRO A 86 -7.14 9.03 -15.06
C PRO A 86 -8.36 9.69 -15.73
N LYS A 87 -9.38 8.91 -16.13
CA LYS A 87 -10.61 9.47 -16.70
C LYS A 87 -11.39 10.31 -15.68
N ILE A 88 -11.48 9.83 -14.44
CA ILE A 88 -12.15 10.56 -13.36
C ILE A 88 -11.38 11.84 -13.04
N LEU A 89 -10.05 11.78 -12.97
CA LEU A 89 -9.23 12.96 -12.72
C LEU A 89 -9.39 13.99 -13.83
N ALA A 90 -9.39 13.56 -15.09
CA ALA A 90 -9.62 14.44 -16.24
C ALA A 90 -11.01 15.12 -16.18
N ALA A 91 -12.06 14.35 -15.94
CA ALA A 91 -13.43 14.87 -15.80
C ALA A 91 -13.57 15.85 -14.61
N MET A 92 -12.90 15.56 -13.51
CA MET A 92 -12.83 16.50 -12.38
C MET A 92 -12.06 17.76 -12.74
N GLY A 93 -10.98 17.62 -13.48
CA GLY A 93 -10.18 18.74 -13.98
C GLY A 93 -11.03 19.69 -14.83
N GLU A 94 -11.78 19.18 -15.79
CA GLU A 94 -12.71 19.95 -16.63
C GLU A 94 -13.72 20.73 -15.79
N ARG A 95 -14.29 20.10 -14.75
CA ARG A 95 -15.27 20.73 -13.86
C ARG A 95 -14.70 21.86 -13.02
N TYR A 96 -13.42 21.77 -12.63
CA TYR A 96 -12.75 22.78 -11.81
C TYR A 96 -11.86 23.72 -12.65
N GLY A 97 -11.85 23.60 -13.97
CA GLY A 97 -11.06 24.42 -14.87
C GLY A 97 -9.55 24.16 -14.78
N ILE A 98 -9.16 22.95 -14.43
CA ILE A 98 -7.77 22.54 -14.32
C ILE A 98 -7.49 21.50 -15.42
N GLU A 99 -6.63 21.85 -16.37
CA GLU A 99 -6.19 20.92 -17.40
C GLU A 99 -5.02 20.08 -16.90
N PHE A 100 -5.15 18.76 -16.98
CA PHE A 100 -4.09 17.81 -16.65
C PHE A 100 -3.41 17.30 -17.91
N THR A 101 -2.09 17.22 -17.86
CA THR A 101 -1.28 16.68 -18.97
C THR A 101 -1.32 15.15 -18.95
N ASP A 102 -1.13 14.50 -20.10
CA ASP A 102 -1.10 13.04 -20.21
C ASP A 102 -0.05 12.39 -19.29
N VAL A 103 1.05 13.07 -19.03
CA VAL A 103 2.10 12.62 -18.10
C VAL A 103 1.56 12.61 -16.66
N GLU A 104 0.90 13.68 -16.23
CA GLU A 104 0.27 13.80 -14.91
C GLU A 104 -0.81 12.72 -14.70
N LEU A 105 -1.59 12.43 -15.73
CA LEU A 105 -2.62 11.37 -15.71
C LEU A 105 -2.00 9.98 -15.56
N ARG A 106 -0.88 9.70 -16.22
CA ARG A 106 -0.15 8.44 -16.08
C ARG A 106 0.51 8.29 -14.71
N THR A 107 1.06 9.37 -14.17
CA THR A 107 1.63 9.39 -12.81
C THR A 107 0.54 9.13 -11.77
N PHE A 108 -0.64 9.70 -11.96
CA PHE A 108 -1.81 9.42 -11.11
C PHE A 108 -2.29 7.98 -11.22
N GLU A 109 -2.26 7.38 -12.41
CA GLU A 109 -2.61 5.98 -12.63
C GLU A 109 -1.70 5.02 -11.84
N LYS A 110 -0.40 5.28 -11.83
CA LYS A 110 0.59 4.47 -11.08
C LYS A 110 0.41 4.58 -9.57
N GLN A 111 -0.19 5.66 -9.09
CA GLN A 111 -0.40 5.89 -7.67
C GLN A 111 -1.53 5.01 -7.15
N LYS A 112 -1.19 3.95 -6.42
CA LYS A 112 -2.16 3.01 -5.85
C LYS A 112 -2.76 3.46 -4.52
N SER A 113 -2.10 4.38 -3.82
CA SER A 113 -2.56 4.86 -2.51
C SER A 113 -3.69 5.88 -2.62
N SER A 114 -4.57 5.91 -1.61
CA SER A 114 -5.55 6.96 -1.44
C SER A 114 -4.86 8.30 -1.23
N MET A 115 -5.35 9.35 -1.89
CA MET A 115 -4.79 10.69 -1.78
C MET A 115 -5.78 11.62 -1.09
N GLY A 116 -5.29 12.32 -0.07
CA GLY A 116 -6.05 13.33 0.66
C GLY A 116 -5.67 14.77 0.25
N ILE A 117 -5.43 15.00 -1.04
CA ILE A 117 -4.95 16.29 -1.55
C ILE A 117 -6.08 17.00 -2.27
N PRO A 118 -6.30 18.31 -2.01
CA PRO A 118 -7.26 19.11 -2.75
C PRO A 118 -6.91 19.17 -4.24
N ILE A 119 -7.92 19.20 -5.10
CA ILE A 119 -7.72 19.17 -6.56
C ILE A 119 -6.85 20.35 -7.07
N ASN A 120 -6.91 21.49 -6.40
CA ASN A 120 -6.10 22.66 -6.76
C ASN A 120 -4.59 22.44 -6.55
N GLN A 121 -4.22 21.58 -5.60
CA GLN A 121 -2.83 21.24 -5.29
C GLN A 121 -2.37 19.95 -5.98
N MET A 122 -3.31 19.23 -6.60
CA MET A 122 -3.03 17.93 -7.24
C MET A 122 -1.97 18.06 -8.34
N LYS A 123 -2.04 19.11 -9.13
CA LYS A 123 -1.08 19.37 -10.21
C LYS A 123 0.35 19.58 -9.69
N GLN A 124 0.52 20.33 -8.60
CA GLN A 124 1.82 20.55 -7.97
C GLN A 124 2.39 19.26 -7.39
N PHE A 125 1.53 18.44 -6.79
CA PHE A 125 1.90 17.16 -6.21
C PHE A 125 2.37 16.16 -7.29
N LEU A 126 1.65 16.05 -8.40
CA LEU A 126 1.99 15.15 -9.49
C LEU A 126 3.31 15.55 -10.16
N ASN A 127 3.54 16.86 -10.37
CA ASN A 127 4.78 17.36 -10.94
C ASN A 127 5.97 17.22 -9.99
N ALA A 128 5.77 17.36 -8.66
CA ALA A 128 6.83 17.15 -7.68
C ALA A 128 7.29 15.69 -7.63
N LYS A 129 6.39 14.76 -7.85
CA LYS A 129 6.69 13.33 -7.84
C LYS A 129 7.38 12.85 -9.12
N ASP A 130 7.03 13.41 -10.26
CA ASP A 130 7.65 13.09 -11.56
C ASP A 130 9.14 13.50 -11.60
N ASN A 131 9.53 14.51 -10.80
CA ASN A 131 10.93 14.94 -10.67
C ASN A 131 11.78 14.08 -9.70
N THR A 132 11.21 13.06 -9.07
CA THR A 132 11.89 12.24 -8.04
C THR A 132 12.20 10.83 -8.53
N GLU A 133 11.72 10.41 -9.70
CA GLU A 133 12.06 9.17 -10.39
C GLU A 133 13.09 9.46 -11.51
#